data_5a5896ffdd5c46fe93b69600784ab0e5
#
_entry.id   5a5896ffdd5c46fe93b69600784ab0e5
#
_cell.length_a   1.000
_cell.length_b   1.000
_cell.length_c   1.000
_cell.angle_alpha   90.00
_cell.angle_beta   90.00
_cell.angle_gamma   90.00
#
_symmetry.space_group_name_H-M   'P 1'
#
loop_
_entity.id
_entity.type
_entity.pdbx_description
1 polymer ?
#
loop_
_entity_poly.entity_id
_entity_poly.type
_entity_poly.pdbx_seq_one_letter_code
_entity_poly.pdbx_strand_id
1 'polypeptide(L)'
;MRDVVRTLIASLDAGRPVAYCRLVETRGSTPQKAGAMMLVFADGSQAGTLGGGCVEAEVKRRAIGLLNEGKSEVCTFQLDSDYGWDDGLICGGRMQILVEPVTVGSNSQRYFRALADLVDRGQGITEAVVFDGQASRLPAPASYLFDAADRFVAALHDEGSALPGPVADQLRPLSSRPRPYAAHGIAYLPILPRCRLVIVGGGHVGKAVADLAADLEFDVWIVDDREEFTSAERFPYAERRVTGKIDQVLPALEVTPDTYCLIVTRGHNHDEEALFHLVQRGARYVGLIGSRRK
;
A
#
# COMPACT_ATOMS: atom_id res chain seq x y z
N MET A 1 -3.11 -1.72 4.63
CA MET A 1 -2.16 -2.73 4.11
C MET A 1 -1.14 -3.19 5.13
N ARG A 2 -0.42 -2.31 5.82
CA ARG A 2 0.58 -2.64 6.86
C ARG A 2 0.04 -3.65 7.86
N ASP A 3 -1.14 -3.40 8.41
CA ASP A 3 -1.74 -4.26 9.44
C ASP A 3 -2.07 -5.65 8.92
N VAL A 4 -2.52 -5.75 7.66
CA VAL A 4 -2.79 -7.05 7.01
C VAL A 4 -1.51 -7.87 6.88
N VAL A 5 -0.42 -7.25 6.39
CA VAL A 5 0.88 -7.93 6.24
C VAL A 5 1.46 -8.32 7.59
N ARG A 6 1.37 -7.45 8.60
CA ARG A 6 1.81 -7.76 9.98
C ARG A 6 1.01 -8.90 10.59
N THR A 7 -0.31 -8.91 10.38
CA THR A 7 -1.19 -10.00 10.83
C THR A 7 -0.83 -11.33 10.17
N LEU A 8 -0.50 -11.31 8.88
CA LEU A 8 -0.03 -12.50 8.16
C LEU A 8 1.26 -13.03 8.77
N ILE A 9 2.26 -12.16 8.97
CA ILE A 9 3.55 -12.57 9.58
C ILE A 9 3.34 -13.14 10.97
N ALA A 10 2.55 -12.46 11.82
CA ALA A 10 2.25 -12.94 13.17
C ALA A 10 1.56 -14.32 13.15
N SER A 11 0.73 -14.60 12.14
CA SER A 11 0.12 -15.93 11.98
C SER A 11 1.15 -16.98 11.61
N LEU A 12 2.04 -16.68 10.64
CA LEU A 12 3.11 -17.59 10.24
C LEU A 12 4.10 -17.86 11.36
N ASP A 13 4.49 -16.83 12.12
CA ASP A 13 5.39 -16.95 13.27
C ASP A 13 4.77 -17.77 14.42
N ALA A 14 3.43 -17.76 14.53
CA ALA A 14 2.67 -18.61 15.46
C ALA A 14 2.41 -20.03 14.92
N GLY A 15 2.97 -20.40 13.77
CA GLY A 15 2.77 -21.72 13.16
C GLY A 15 1.40 -21.93 12.54
N ARG A 16 0.59 -20.88 12.33
CA ARG A 16 -0.77 -20.97 11.84
C ARG A 16 -0.84 -20.67 10.34
N PRO A 17 -1.37 -21.60 9.52
CA PRO A 17 -1.59 -21.33 8.11
C PRO A 17 -2.67 -20.27 7.92
N VAL A 18 -2.59 -19.54 6.81
CA VAL A 18 -3.53 -18.48 6.45
C VAL A 18 -3.83 -18.52 4.95
N ALA A 19 -5.05 -18.31 4.53
CA ALA A 19 -5.38 -18.09 3.12
C ALA A 19 -5.14 -16.62 2.79
N TYR A 20 -4.18 -16.38 1.90
CA TYR A 20 -3.86 -15.06 1.35
C TYR A 20 -4.70 -14.83 0.10
N CYS A 21 -5.75 -14.02 0.22
CA CYS A 21 -6.69 -13.72 -0.85
C CYS A 21 -6.32 -12.38 -1.49
N ARG A 22 -6.03 -12.37 -2.80
CA ARG A 22 -5.64 -11.17 -3.54
C ARG A 22 -6.56 -10.94 -4.73
N LEU A 23 -7.06 -9.73 -4.87
CA LEU A 23 -7.78 -9.29 -6.05
C LEU A 23 -6.76 -9.03 -7.18
N VAL A 24 -6.62 -9.98 -8.10
CA VAL A 24 -5.58 -9.98 -9.14
C VAL A 24 -6.01 -9.28 -10.43
N GLU A 25 -7.29 -9.33 -10.80
CA GLU A 25 -7.81 -8.61 -11.97
C GLU A 25 -9.22 -8.07 -11.71
N THR A 26 -9.51 -6.88 -12.26
CA THR A 26 -10.85 -6.30 -12.28
C THR A 26 -11.17 -5.77 -13.67
N ARG A 27 -12.43 -5.89 -14.08
CA ARG A 27 -12.96 -5.28 -15.31
C ARG A 27 -14.31 -4.62 -15.03
N GLY A 28 -14.55 -3.46 -15.60
CA GLY A 28 -15.78 -2.69 -15.37
C GLY A 28 -15.82 -2.06 -13.97
N SER A 29 -17.01 -1.80 -13.46
CA SER A 29 -17.24 -1.22 -12.14
C SER A 29 -17.17 -2.32 -11.08
N THR A 30 -16.28 -2.15 -10.10
CA THR A 30 -16.07 -3.12 -9.01
C THR A 30 -15.96 -2.39 -7.68
N PRO A 31 -16.39 -2.99 -6.54
CA PRO A 31 -16.34 -2.36 -5.23
C PRO A 31 -14.90 -2.12 -4.74
N GLN A 32 -13.94 -2.90 -5.24
CA GLN A 32 -12.52 -2.72 -4.97
C GLN A 32 -11.70 -2.84 -6.26
N LYS A 33 -10.46 -2.34 -6.21
CA LYS A 33 -9.49 -2.41 -7.32
C LYS A 33 -8.52 -3.55 -7.10
N ALA A 34 -7.93 -4.07 -8.19
CA ALA A 34 -6.84 -5.03 -8.09
C ALA A 34 -5.73 -4.52 -7.14
N GLY A 35 -5.14 -5.45 -6.39
CA GLY A 35 -4.23 -5.15 -5.28
C GLY A 35 -4.90 -5.15 -3.90
N ALA A 36 -6.24 -5.16 -3.80
CA ALA A 36 -6.93 -5.40 -2.54
C ALA A 36 -6.60 -6.82 -2.03
N MET A 37 -6.44 -6.94 -0.71
CA MET A 37 -6.07 -8.20 -0.06
C MET A 37 -6.90 -8.47 1.19
N MET A 38 -7.13 -9.74 1.44
CA MET A 38 -7.81 -10.25 2.62
C MET A 38 -7.12 -11.53 3.10
N LEU A 39 -6.97 -11.68 4.39
CA LEU A 39 -6.54 -12.90 5.04
C LEU A 39 -7.76 -13.63 5.59
N VAL A 40 -7.78 -14.94 5.44
CA VAL A 40 -8.80 -15.80 6.05
C VAL A 40 -8.09 -16.87 6.87
N PHE A 41 -8.51 -17.05 8.11
CA PHE A 41 -7.96 -18.02 9.05
C PHE A 41 -8.87 -19.25 9.18
N ALA A 42 -8.31 -20.35 9.68
CA ALA A 42 -9.04 -21.61 9.81
C ALA A 42 -10.27 -21.52 10.75
N ASP A 43 -10.23 -20.60 11.73
CA ASP A 43 -11.35 -20.31 12.63
C ASP A 43 -12.44 -19.44 12.00
N GLY A 44 -12.26 -19.05 10.73
CA GLY A 44 -13.17 -18.19 10.01
C GLY A 44 -13.02 -16.70 10.34
N SER A 45 -12.06 -16.28 11.15
CA SER A 45 -11.70 -14.87 11.29
C SER A 45 -11.02 -14.34 10.02
N GLN A 46 -11.01 -13.02 9.84
CA GLN A 46 -10.40 -12.38 8.67
C GLN A 46 -9.70 -11.07 9.03
N ALA A 47 -8.75 -10.65 8.18
CA ALA A 47 -8.14 -9.32 8.22
C ALA A 47 -8.03 -8.76 6.79
N GLY A 48 -8.22 -7.45 6.63
CA GLY A 48 -8.30 -6.83 5.30
C GLY A 48 -9.68 -6.97 4.64
N THR A 49 -9.79 -6.55 3.38
CA THR A 49 -11.07 -6.49 2.66
C THR A 49 -10.88 -6.63 1.14
N LEU A 50 -11.85 -7.26 0.49
CA LEU A 50 -11.97 -7.34 -0.98
C LEU A 50 -13.15 -6.50 -1.52
N GLY A 51 -13.75 -5.65 -0.67
CA GLY A 51 -14.85 -4.75 -1.04
C GLY A 51 -16.18 -5.06 -0.35
N GLY A 52 -16.20 -6.05 0.56
CA GLY A 52 -17.38 -6.40 1.38
C GLY A 52 -18.42 -7.25 0.65
N GLY A 53 -19.53 -7.49 1.37
CA GLY A 53 -20.71 -8.17 0.85
C GLY A 53 -20.51 -9.63 0.48
N CYS A 54 -21.32 -10.09 -0.48
CA CYS A 54 -21.42 -11.49 -0.90
C CYS A 54 -20.11 -12.05 -1.44
N VAL A 55 -19.30 -11.23 -2.14
CA VAL A 55 -18.00 -11.68 -2.68
C VAL A 55 -17.07 -12.12 -1.57
N GLU A 56 -16.94 -11.31 -0.49
CA GLU A 56 -16.09 -11.68 0.65
C GLU A 56 -16.59 -12.94 1.35
N ALA A 57 -17.90 -13.06 1.56
CA ALA A 57 -18.49 -14.23 2.20
C ALA A 57 -18.19 -15.51 1.42
N GLU A 58 -18.32 -15.48 0.08
CA GLU A 58 -18.03 -16.64 -0.76
C GLU A 58 -16.52 -16.93 -0.83
N VAL A 59 -15.67 -15.91 -0.95
CA VAL A 59 -14.20 -16.09 -0.89
C VAL A 59 -13.79 -16.71 0.44
N LYS A 60 -14.36 -16.23 1.55
CA LYS A 60 -14.10 -16.78 2.88
C LYS A 60 -14.50 -18.25 2.99
N ARG A 61 -15.67 -18.59 2.51
CA ARG A 61 -16.15 -19.98 2.49
C ARG A 61 -15.19 -20.89 1.72
N ARG A 62 -14.76 -20.46 0.51
CA ARG A 62 -13.80 -21.23 -0.31
C ARG A 62 -12.44 -21.30 0.35
N ALA A 63 -11.94 -20.19 0.90
CA ALA A 63 -10.64 -20.10 1.54
C ALA A 63 -10.47 -21.10 2.69
N ILE A 64 -11.51 -21.30 3.51
CA ILE A 64 -11.50 -22.30 4.59
C ILE A 64 -11.36 -23.72 4.03
N GLY A 65 -12.07 -24.04 2.94
CA GLY A 65 -11.92 -25.34 2.26
C GLY A 65 -10.52 -25.54 1.70
N LEU A 66 -10.01 -24.53 0.98
CA LEU A 66 -8.69 -24.57 0.34
C LEU A 66 -7.54 -24.64 1.35
N LEU A 67 -7.68 -24.01 2.53
CA LEU A 67 -6.72 -24.17 3.62
C LEU A 67 -6.55 -25.64 4.05
N ASN A 68 -7.65 -26.38 4.13
CA ASN A 68 -7.63 -27.80 4.50
C ASN A 68 -7.05 -28.68 3.37
N GLU A 69 -7.28 -28.30 2.12
CA GLU A 69 -6.78 -29.05 0.96
C GLU A 69 -5.34 -28.71 0.57
N GLY A 70 -4.82 -27.57 1.03
CA GLY A 70 -3.51 -27.05 0.62
C GLY A 70 -3.45 -26.67 -0.87
N LYS A 71 -4.61 -26.31 -1.47
CA LYS A 71 -4.71 -25.94 -2.89
C LYS A 71 -5.04 -24.49 -3.08
N SER A 72 -4.53 -23.91 -4.14
CA SER A 72 -4.85 -22.54 -4.56
C SER A 72 -5.92 -22.53 -5.65
N GLU A 73 -6.75 -21.50 -5.67
CA GLU A 73 -7.83 -21.34 -6.66
C GLU A 73 -7.94 -19.85 -7.08
N VAL A 74 -8.24 -19.63 -8.37
CA VAL A 74 -8.66 -18.32 -8.86
C VAL A 74 -10.19 -18.29 -8.95
N CYS A 75 -10.82 -17.56 -8.04
CA CYS A 75 -12.26 -17.36 -8.01
C CYS A 75 -12.66 -16.21 -8.94
N THR A 76 -13.56 -16.45 -9.87
CA THR A 76 -14.10 -15.41 -10.77
C THR A 76 -15.53 -15.06 -10.35
N PHE A 77 -15.78 -13.75 -10.18
CA PHE A 77 -17.08 -13.19 -9.83
C PHE A 77 -17.55 -12.24 -10.92
N GLN A 78 -18.76 -12.49 -11.45
CA GLN A 78 -19.50 -11.56 -12.30
C GLN A 78 -20.46 -10.78 -11.41
N LEU A 79 -20.43 -9.45 -11.48
CA LEU A 79 -21.22 -8.56 -10.63
C LEU A 79 -22.41 -7.98 -11.41
N ASP A 80 -22.98 -8.79 -12.31
CA ASP A 80 -24.17 -8.46 -13.08
C ASP A 80 -25.45 -8.98 -12.42
N SER A 81 -26.60 -8.48 -12.88
CA SER A 81 -27.93 -8.76 -12.33
C SER A 81 -28.39 -10.23 -12.45
N ASP A 82 -27.65 -11.07 -13.21
CA ASP A 82 -28.05 -12.46 -13.46
C ASP A 82 -27.55 -13.43 -12.38
N TYR A 83 -26.65 -13.00 -11.51
CA TYR A 83 -26.32 -13.75 -10.30
C TYR A 83 -27.38 -13.44 -9.23
N GLY A 84 -28.31 -14.34 -9.02
CA GLY A 84 -29.46 -14.27 -8.10
C GLY A 84 -29.13 -14.04 -6.60
N TRP A 85 -28.37 -13.00 -6.34
CA TRP A 85 -27.99 -12.51 -5.03
C TRP A 85 -28.94 -11.35 -4.68
N ASP A 86 -29.83 -11.58 -3.75
CA ASP A 86 -30.88 -10.64 -3.28
C ASP A 86 -30.36 -9.27 -2.76
N ASP A 87 -29.04 -9.05 -2.72
CA ASP A 87 -28.40 -7.88 -2.08
C ASP A 87 -27.96 -6.76 -3.04
N GLY A 88 -28.49 -6.71 -4.28
CA GLY A 88 -28.42 -5.48 -5.10
C GLY A 88 -27.04 -5.02 -5.55
N LEU A 89 -26.05 -5.92 -5.76
CA LEU A 89 -24.76 -5.57 -6.36
C LEU A 89 -24.88 -5.31 -7.86
N ILE A 90 -25.40 -4.16 -8.24
CA ILE A 90 -25.54 -3.69 -9.63
C ILE A 90 -24.24 -2.98 -10.06
N CYS A 91 -23.09 -3.62 -9.88
CA CYS A 91 -21.81 -3.01 -10.27
C CYS A 91 -21.43 -3.28 -11.74
N GLY A 92 -21.94 -4.33 -12.37
CA GLY A 92 -21.70 -4.66 -13.79
C GLY A 92 -20.25 -5.00 -14.12
N GLY A 93 -19.38 -5.33 -13.12
CA GLY A 93 -17.98 -5.63 -13.31
C GLY A 93 -17.64 -7.11 -13.11
N ARG A 94 -16.37 -7.44 -13.35
CA ARG A 94 -15.80 -8.76 -13.08
C ARG A 94 -14.61 -8.64 -12.14
N MET A 95 -14.50 -9.54 -11.17
CA MET A 95 -13.39 -9.67 -10.24
C MET A 95 -12.76 -11.05 -10.34
N GLN A 96 -11.43 -11.13 -10.36
CA GLN A 96 -10.68 -12.37 -10.21
C GLN A 96 -9.85 -12.30 -8.94
N ILE A 97 -10.07 -13.27 -8.05
CA ILE A 97 -9.43 -13.32 -6.73
C ILE A 97 -8.65 -14.61 -6.63
N LEU A 98 -7.34 -14.50 -6.46
CA LEU A 98 -6.50 -15.65 -6.14
C LEU A 98 -6.61 -15.91 -4.64
N VAL A 99 -7.05 -17.11 -4.29
CA VAL A 99 -7.05 -17.64 -2.92
C VAL A 99 -5.89 -18.62 -2.80
N GLU A 100 -4.94 -18.30 -1.96
CA GLU A 100 -3.68 -19.03 -1.83
C GLU A 100 -3.41 -19.39 -0.37
N PRO A 101 -3.47 -20.68 0.02
CA PRO A 101 -3.02 -21.15 1.32
C PRO A 101 -1.52 -20.89 1.49
N VAL A 102 -1.17 -20.15 2.51
CA VAL A 102 0.23 -19.90 2.90
C VAL A 102 0.50 -20.65 4.19
N THR A 103 1.47 -21.56 4.11
CA THR A 103 1.94 -22.36 5.24
C THR A 103 3.27 -21.84 5.74
N VAL A 104 3.63 -22.23 6.96
CA VAL A 104 4.93 -21.91 7.56
C VAL A 104 6.04 -22.61 6.78
N GLY A 105 7.00 -21.82 6.34
CA GLY A 105 8.17 -22.30 5.63
C GLY A 105 9.19 -21.17 5.44
N SER A 106 10.45 -21.54 5.18
CA SER A 106 11.54 -20.57 5.01
C SER A 106 11.23 -19.52 3.94
N ASN A 107 10.64 -19.94 2.82
CA ASN A 107 10.33 -19.06 1.70
C ASN A 107 9.18 -18.11 2.00
N SER A 108 8.07 -18.61 2.56
CA SER A 108 6.94 -17.75 2.92
C SER A 108 7.35 -16.70 3.96
N GLN A 109 8.09 -17.11 4.99
CA GLN A 109 8.60 -16.16 6.00
C GLN A 109 9.53 -15.12 5.38
N ARG A 110 10.49 -15.53 4.53
CA ARG A 110 11.40 -14.62 3.84
C ARG A 110 10.64 -13.63 2.95
N TYR A 111 9.70 -14.12 2.15
CA TYR A 111 8.91 -13.31 1.23
C TYR A 111 8.08 -12.26 1.98
N PHE A 112 7.29 -12.67 2.96
CA PHE A 112 6.40 -11.76 3.68
C PHE A 112 7.14 -10.80 4.61
N ARG A 113 8.31 -11.19 5.17
CA ARG A 113 9.17 -10.25 5.88
C ARG A 113 9.77 -9.20 4.94
N ALA A 114 10.22 -9.60 3.75
CA ALA A 114 10.67 -8.64 2.74
C ALA A 114 9.55 -7.70 2.29
N LEU A 115 8.34 -8.23 2.08
CA LEU A 115 7.16 -7.41 1.77
C LEU A 115 6.85 -6.41 2.88
N ALA A 116 6.87 -6.85 4.15
CA ALA A 116 6.62 -5.96 5.29
C ALA A 116 7.66 -4.84 5.39
N ASP A 117 8.93 -5.19 5.26
CA ASP A 117 10.04 -4.24 5.33
C ASP A 117 9.93 -3.16 4.23
N LEU A 118 9.62 -3.55 3.01
CA LEU A 118 9.41 -2.62 1.90
C LEU A 118 8.16 -1.74 2.09
N VAL A 119 7.05 -2.31 2.58
CA VAL A 119 5.83 -1.57 2.90
C VAL A 119 6.07 -0.59 4.06
N ASP A 120 6.81 -0.99 5.09
CA ASP A 120 7.14 -0.13 6.23
C ASP A 120 8.06 1.03 5.83
N ARG A 121 9.03 0.80 4.95
CA ARG A 121 9.87 1.87 4.37
C ARG A 121 9.07 2.87 3.53
N GLY A 122 7.91 2.48 2.98
CA GLY A 122 7.04 3.38 2.20
C GLY A 122 7.63 3.88 0.90
N GLN A 123 8.68 3.25 0.38
CA GLN A 123 9.34 3.67 -0.86
C GLN A 123 8.60 3.20 -2.13
N GLY A 124 7.62 2.31 -1.95
CA GLY A 124 6.87 1.70 -3.03
C GLY A 124 7.42 0.32 -3.42
N ILE A 125 6.55 -0.51 -3.94
CA ILE A 125 6.85 -1.89 -4.38
C ILE A 125 5.95 -2.27 -5.55
N THR A 126 6.30 -3.33 -6.27
CA THR A 126 5.38 -4.04 -7.16
C THR A 126 5.38 -5.53 -6.80
N GLU A 127 4.21 -6.10 -6.53
CA GLU A 127 4.00 -7.54 -6.45
C GLU A 127 3.50 -8.04 -7.80
N ALA A 128 4.25 -8.94 -8.47
CA ALA A 128 3.82 -9.62 -9.68
C ALA A 128 3.31 -11.01 -9.31
N VAL A 129 2.06 -11.33 -9.68
CA VAL A 129 1.36 -12.55 -9.31
C VAL A 129 0.96 -13.31 -10.56
N VAL A 130 1.56 -14.48 -10.79
CA VAL A 130 1.13 -15.41 -11.83
C VAL A 130 -0.12 -16.11 -11.31
N PHE A 131 -1.26 -15.84 -11.93
CA PHE A 131 -2.56 -16.40 -11.54
C PHE A 131 -3.15 -17.31 -12.62
N ASP A 132 -2.67 -17.23 -13.86
CA ASP A 132 -3.05 -18.11 -14.97
C ASP A 132 -1.81 -18.71 -15.63
N GLY A 133 -1.54 -19.98 -15.32
CA GLY A 133 -0.37 -20.69 -15.81
C GLY A 133 -0.44 -21.02 -17.31
N GLN A 134 -1.64 -21.12 -17.89
CA GLN A 134 -1.77 -21.36 -19.32
C GLN A 134 -1.44 -20.12 -20.13
N ALA A 135 -1.98 -18.97 -19.73
CA ALA A 135 -1.74 -17.70 -20.40
C ALA A 135 -0.29 -17.22 -20.23
N SER A 136 0.29 -17.41 -19.05
CA SER A 136 1.66 -16.97 -18.74
C SER A 136 2.75 -17.94 -19.20
N ARG A 137 2.41 -19.21 -19.36
CA ARG A 137 3.34 -20.34 -19.57
C ARG A 137 4.32 -20.51 -18.39
N LEU A 138 3.91 -20.11 -17.21
CA LEU A 138 4.67 -20.21 -15.95
C LEU A 138 3.89 -21.05 -14.94
N PRO A 139 4.57 -21.64 -13.94
CA PRO A 139 3.89 -22.25 -12.81
C PRO A 139 2.97 -21.23 -12.12
N ALA A 140 1.74 -21.66 -11.78
CA ALA A 140 0.77 -20.84 -11.06
C ALA A 140 0.19 -21.63 -9.87
N PRO A 141 0.01 -20.97 -8.70
CA PRO A 141 0.37 -19.59 -8.44
C PRO A 141 1.88 -19.39 -8.25
N ALA A 142 2.39 -18.21 -8.60
CA ALA A 142 3.72 -17.77 -8.24
C ALA A 142 3.71 -16.26 -7.98
N SER A 143 4.53 -15.78 -7.04
CA SER A 143 4.57 -14.38 -6.69
C SER A 143 6.00 -13.88 -6.61
N TYR A 144 6.24 -12.70 -7.17
CA TYR A 144 7.55 -12.04 -7.28
C TYR A 144 7.44 -10.63 -6.75
N LEU A 145 8.38 -10.23 -5.90
CA LEU A 145 8.40 -8.93 -5.26
C LEU A 145 9.51 -8.07 -5.85
N PHE A 146 9.17 -6.82 -6.19
CA PHE A 146 10.09 -5.81 -6.71
C PHE A 146 10.11 -4.60 -5.80
N ASP A 147 11.29 -4.00 -5.61
CA ASP A 147 11.46 -2.77 -4.85
C ASP A 147 11.09 -1.51 -5.66
N ALA A 148 11.28 -0.33 -5.06
CA ALA A 148 10.99 0.97 -5.68
C ALA A 148 11.83 1.28 -6.94
N ALA A 149 12.95 0.59 -7.13
CA ALA A 149 13.82 0.69 -8.31
C ALA A 149 13.59 -0.46 -9.30
N ASP A 150 12.44 -1.15 -9.19
CA ASP A 150 12.05 -2.28 -10.04
C ASP A 150 13.03 -3.48 -9.98
N ARG A 151 13.82 -3.59 -8.91
CA ARG A 151 14.76 -4.71 -8.70
C ARG A 151 14.03 -5.85 -8.02
N PHE A 152 14.25 -7.07 -8.53
CA PHE A 152 13.75 -8.29 -7.92
C PHE A 152 14.30 -8.47 -6.49
N VAL A 153 13.41 -8.78 -5.54
CA VAL A 153 13.72 -8.91 -4.11
C VAL A 153 13.50 -10.34 -3.60
N ALA A 154 12.35 -10.93 -3.90
CA ALA A 154 11.98 -12.25 -3.40
C ALA A 154 10.90 -12.91 -4.27
N ALA A 155 10.86 -14.26 -4.24
CA ALA A 155 9.77 -15.07 -4.76
C ALA A 155 9.13 -15.89 -3.63
N LEU A 156 7.81 -16.12 -3.71
CA LEU A 156 7.09 -16.86 -2.67
C LEU A 156 7.28 -18.38 -2.81
N HIS A 157 7.26 -18.90 -4.03
CA HIS A 157 7.25 -20.35 -4.31
C HIS A 157 8.56 -20.90 -4.87
N ASP A 158 9.56 -20.04 -5.11
CA ASP A 158 10.76 -20.45 -5.82
C ASP A 158 12.03 -20.28 -4.95
N GLU A 159 12.71 -21.41 -4.68
CA GLU A 159 13.95 -21.38 -3.89
C GLU A 159 15.14 -21.05 -4.80
N GLY A 160 15.37 -19.76 -5.06
CA GLY A 160 16.61 -19.31 -5.70
C GLY A 160 16.58 -19.31 -7.22
N SER A 161 15.45 -19.45 -7.85
CA SER A 161 15.33 -19.36 -9.32
C SER A 161 15.52 -17.93 -9.80
N ALA A 162 16.13 -17.79 -10.96
CA ALA A 162 16.20 -16.51 -11.66
C ALA A 162 14.79 -15.99 -11.98
N LEU A 163 14.60 -14.69 -11.93
CA LEU A 163 13.34 -14.05 -12.31
C LEU A 163 12.94 -14.49 -13.72
N PRO A 164 11.73 -15.06 -13.94
CA PRO A 164 11.31 -15.48 -15.27
C PRO A 164 11.20 -14.28 -16.22
N GLY A 165 11.72 -14.43 -17.45
CA GLY A 165 11.64 -13.39 -18.48
C GLY A 165 10.25 -12.80 -18.66
N PRO A 166 9.18 -13.62 -18.84
CA PRO A 166 7.81 -13.09 -18.99
C PRO A 166 7.32 -12.20 -17.85
N VAL A 167 7.83 -12.39 -16.63
CA VAL A 167 7.51 -11.52 -15.47
C VAL A 167 8.27 -10.19 -15.58
N ALA A 168 9.54 -10.23 -15.94
CA ALA A 168 10.36 -9.02 -16.10
C ALA A 168 9.92 -8.16 -17.29
N ASP A 169 9.64 -8.79 -18.43
CA ASP A 169 9.34 -8.11 -19.70
C ASP A 169 8.04 -7.29 -19.65
N GLN A 170 7.11 -7.63 -18.77
CA GLN A 170 5.81 -6.98 -18.62
C GLN A 170 5.79 -5.97 -17.46
N LEU A 171 6.86 -5.89 -16.66
CA LEU A 171 6.93 -4.98 -15.52
C LEU A 171 7.00 -3.53 -16.00
N ARG A 172 6.05 -2.71 -15.54
CA ARG A 172 6.06 -1.27 -15.78
C ARG A 172 6.81 -0.57 -14.64
N PRO A 173 7.70 0.37 -14.97
CA PRO A 173 8.47 1.09 -13.94
C PRO A 173 7.55 1.73 -12.90
N LEU A 174 7.83 1.53 -11.63
CA LEU A 174 7.05 2.10 -10.53
C LEU A 174 7.09 3.65 -10.56
N SER A 175 8.19 4.22 -11.07
CA SER A 175 8.34 5.66 -11.29
C SER A 175 7.29 6.26 -12.23
N SER A 176 6.72 5.46 -13.16
CA SER A 176 5.61 5.88 -14.02
C SER A 176 4.26 5.88 -13.30
N ARG A 177 4.22 5.51 -12.02
CA ARG A 177 3.02 5.42 -11.15
C ARG A 177 1.90 4.59 -11.78
N PRO A 178 2.18 3.35 -12.20
CA PRO A 178 1.18 2.52 -12.87
C PRO A 178 0.02 2.21 -11.93
N ARG A 179 -1.18 2.09 -12.50
CA ARG A 179 -2.30 1.45 -11.81
C ARG A 179 -2.11 -0.06 -11.86
N PRO A 180 -2.72 -0.85 -10.94
CA PRO A 180 -2.74 -2.30 -11.07
C PRO A 180 -3.20 -2.72 -12.47
N TYR A 181 -2.52 -3.71 -13.06
CA TYR A 181 -2.81 -4.22 -14.39
C TYR A 181 -2.50 -5.72 -14.47
N ALA A 182 -3.12 -6.39 -15.43
CA ALA A 182 -2.81 -7.78 -15.74
C ALA A 182 -2.40 -7.92 -17.22
N ALA A 183 -1.42 -8.77 -17.49
CA ALA A 183 -0.95 -9.10 -18.83
C ALA A 183 -0.55 -10.58 -18.87
N HIS A 184 -1.08 -11.32 -19.85
CA HIS A 184 -0.72 -12.71 -20.09
C HIS A 184 -0.77 -13.60 -18.84
N GLY A 185 -1.84 -13.48 -18.02
CA GLY A 185 -2.02 -14.29 -16.81
C GLY A 185 -1.16 -13.91 -15.62
N ILE A 186 -0.52 -12.73 -15.68
CA ILE A 186 0.29 -12.16 -14.61
C ILE A 186 -0.35 -10.83 -14.17
N ALA A 187 -0.67 -10.68 -12.90
CA ALA A 187 -1.13 -9.44 -12.32
C ALA A 187 0.04 -8.68 -11.71
N TYR A 188 0.15 -7.40 -12.02
CA TYR A 188 1.11 -6.47 -11.43
C TYR A 188 0.36 -5.53 -10.49
N LEU A 189 0.68 -5.60 -9.21
CA LEU A 189 0.00 -4.93 -8.12
C LEU A 189 0.95 -3.89 -7.49
N PRO A 190 1.11 -2.71 -8.12
CA PRO A 190 1.98 -1.68 -7.61
C PRO A 190 1.38 -1.04 -6.36
N ILE A 191 2.21 -0.88 -5.34
CA ILE A 191 1.99 -0.04 -4.18
C ILE A 191 2.90 1.16 -4.35
N LEU A 192 2.31 2.32 -4.61
CA LEU A 192 3.07 3.53 -4.87
C LEU A 192 3.80 4.01 -3.59
N PRO A 193 4.91 4.73 -3.74
CA PRO A 193 5.56 5.39 -2.62
C PRO A 193 4.59 6.24 -1.82
N ARG A 194 4.72 6.21 -0.50
CA ARG A 194 3.92 7.07 0.37
C ARG A 194 4.22 8.53 0.08
N CYS A 195 3.17 9.33 0.05
CA CYS A 195 3.32 10.76 -0.03
C CYS A 195 3.82 11.29 1.31
N ARG A 196 4.81 12.18 1.27
CA ARG A 196 5.30 12.90 2.45
C ARG A 196 4.54 14.22 2.59
N LEU A 197 4.11 14.55 3.80
CA LEU A 197 3.57 15.86 4.13
C LEU A 197 4.49 16.56 5.13
N VAL A 198 5.17 17.60 4.66
CA VAL A 198 5.97 18.48 5.50
C VAL A 198 5.06 19.63 5.98
N ILE A 199 4.80 19.70 7.27
CA ILE A 199 4.01 20.77 7.90
C ILE A 199 4.97 21.72 8.60
N VAL A 200 5.04 22.96 8.12
CA VAL A 200 5.81 24.02 8.74
C VAL A 200 4.87 24.84 9.63
N GLY A 201 4.98 24.63 10.94
CA GLY A 201 4.11 25.18 11.97
C GLY A 201 3.31 24.12 12.71
N GLY A 202 3.78 23.72 13.90
CA GLY A 202 3.15 22.73 14.79
C GLY A 202 1.98 23.24 15.64
N GLY A 203 1.38 24.38 15.28
CA GLY A 203 0.22 24.97 15.98
C GLY A 203 -1.04 24.11 15.86
N HIS A 204 -2.21 24.68 16.20
CA HIS A 204 -3.49 23.94 16.18
C HIS A 204 -3.85 23.43 14.79
N VAL A 205 -3.67 24.26 13.75
CA VAL A 205 -3.96 23.85 12.36
C VAL A 205 -3.00 22.75 11.92
N GLY A 206 -1.68 22.93 12.17
CA GLY A 206 -0.68 21.93 11.85
C GLY A 206 -0.97 20.58 12.53
N LYS A 207 -1.39 20.60 13.81
CA LYS A 207 -1.77 19.38 14.54
C LYS A 207 -2.98 18.67 13.90
N ALA A 208 -4.05 19.42 13.63
CA ALA A 208 -5.26 18.85 13.04
C ALA A 208 -5.00 18.22 11.65
N VAL A 209 -4.18 18.91 10.83
CA VAL A 209 -3.80 18.38 9.51
C VAL A 209 -2.89 17.16 9.65
N ALA A 210 -1.96 17.18 10.62
CA ALA A 210 -1.06 16.04 10.87
C ALA A 210 -1.82 14.76 11.22
N ASP A 211 -2.84 14.85 12.08
CA ASP A 211 -3.66 13.71 12.48
C ASP A 211 -4.42 13.13 11.28
N LEU A 212 -5.10 13.97 10.50
CA LEU A 212 -5.79 13.54 9.30
C LEU A 212 -4.84 12.93 8.25
N ALA A 213 -3.65 13.49 8.10
CA ALA A 213 -2.66 12.98 7.16
C ALA A 213 -2.10 11.62 7.61
N ALA A 214 -1.91 11.42 8.91
CA ALA A 214 -1.49 10.13 9.46
C ALA A 214 -2.55 9.04 9.21
N ASP A 215 -3.84 9.34 9.40
CA ASP A 215 -4.95 8.43 9.08
C ASP A 215 -5.02 8.06 7.58
N LEU A 216 -4.54 8.96 6.71
CA LEU A 216 -4.43 8.74 5.27
C LEU A 216 -3.09 8.11 4.84
N GLU A 217 -2.31 7.61 5.78
CA GLU A 217 -1.01 6.95 5.57
C GLU A 217 0.07 7.85 4.92
N PHE A 218 0.01 9.18 5.10
CA PHE A 218 1.13 10.06 4.74
C PHE A 218 2.31 9.88 5.71
N ASP A 219 3.53 10.04 5.18
CA ASP A 219 4.71 10.27 6.03
C ASP A 219 4.68 11.71 6.52
N VAL A 220 4.23 11.93 7.75
CA VAL A 220 4.07 13.28 8.32
C VAL A 220 5.37 13.75 8.94
N TRP A 221 5.88 14.89 8.47
CA TRP A 221 7.02 15.59 9.04
C TRP A 221 6.58 16.93 9.59
N ILE A 222 6.96 17.23 10.83
CA ILE A 222 6.63 18.49 11.51
C ILE A 222 7.88 19.32 11.68
N VAL A 223 7.79 20.61 11.35
CA VAL A 223 8.84 21.62 11.52
C VAL A 223 8.28 22.78 12.31
N ASP A 224 8.89 23.15 13.42
CA ASP A 224 8.59 24.36 14.19
C ASP A 224 9.86 24.85 14.91
N ASP A 225 9.97 26.14 15.17
CA ASP A 225 11.10 26.71 15.90
C ASP A 225 11.01 26.49 17.42
N ARG A 226 9.89 25.97 17.91
CA ARG A 226 9.61 25.75 19.33
C ARG A 226 9.48 24.25 19.61
N GLU A 227 10.20 23.77 20.62
CA GLU A 227 10.27 22.35 20.98
C GLU A 227 8.89 21.78 21.37
N GLU A 228 8.09 22.52 22.11
CA GLU A 228 6.74 22.11 22.53
C GLU A 228 5.79 21.86 21.34
N PHE A 229 6.05 22.48 20.17
CA PHE A 229 5.26 22.33 18.96
C PHE A 229 5.80 21.28 17.99
N THR A 230 6.85 20.55 18.39
CA THR A 230 7.38 19.39 17.66
C THR A 230 7.51 18.16 18.57
N SER A 231 6.94 18.19 19.78
CA SER A 231 7.09 17.11 20.76
C SER A 231 6.43 15.80 20.29
N ALA A 232 6.97 14.66 20.75
CA ALA A 232 6.40 13.34 20.48
C ALA A 232 5.00 13.16 21.07
N GLU A 233 4.74 13.79 22.22
CA GLU A 233 3.42 13.79 22.85
C GLU A 233 2.37 14.48 21.97
N ARG A 234 2.76 15.61 21.35
CA ARG A 234 1.87 16.37 20.47
C ARG A 234 1.67 15.69 19.12
N PHE A 235 2.70 15.06 18.56
CA PHE A 235 2.69 14.40 17.25
C PHE A 235 3.16 12.96 17.34
N PRO A 236 2.38 12.06 17.98
CA PRO A 236 2.79 10.67 18.21
C PRO A 236 2.95 9.88 16.90
N TYR A 237 2.22 10.25 15.84
CA TYR A 237 2.24 9.56 14.54
C TYR A 237 3.17 10.21 13.51
N ALA A 238 3.88 11.30 13.86
CA ALA A 238 4.80 11.93 12.94
C ALA A 238 6.06 11.06 12.77
N GLU A 239 6.39 10.78 11.51
CA GLU A 239 7.61 10.05 11.13
C GLU A 239 8.87 10.86 11.50
N ARG A 240 8.80 12.18 11.36
CA ARG A 240 9.90 13.08 11.70
C ARG A 240 9.40 14.36 12.36
N ARG A 241 10.10 14.74 13.40
CA ARG A 241 9.90 15.99 14.13
C ARG A 241 11.21 16.77 14.13
N VAL A 242 11.17 18.02 13.66
CA VAL A 242 12.36 18.86 13.48
C VAL A 242 12.12 20.18 14.20
N THR A 243 12.88 20.40 15.27
CA THR A 243 12.88 21.66 16.00
C THR A 243 14.05 22.52 15.55
N GLY A 244 13.78 23.75 15.18
CA GLY A 244 14.84 24.71 14.83
C GLY A 244 14.35 25.84 13.94
N LYS A 245 15.24 26.81 13.72
CA LYS A 245 14.94 27.95 12.85
C LYS A 245 14.67 27.51 11.43
N ILE A 246 13.65 28.07 10.81
CA ILE A 246 13.14 27.70 9.49
C ILE A 246 14.23 27.79 8.42
N ASP A 247 15.01 28.87 8.43
CA ASP A 247 16.14 29.14 7.53
C ASP A 247 17.27 28.09 7.63
N GLN A 248 17.38 27.43 8.76
CA GLN A 248 18.41 26.41 9.01
C GLN A 248 17.94 25.00 8.71
N VAL A 249 16.68 24.69 9.08
CA VAL A 249 16.19 23.31 8.99
C VAL A 249 15.58 22.97 7.63
N LEU A 250 14.86 23.91 7.00
CA LEU A 250 14.21 23.61 5.71
C LEU A 250 15.18 23.31 4.57
N PRO A 251 16.32 24.02 4.41
CA PRO A 251 17.30 23.68 3.37
C PRO A 251 17.85 22.25 3.48
N ALA A 252 17.96 21.73 4.70
CA ALA A 252 18.49 20.38 4.98
C ALA A 252 17.46 19.26 4.83
N LEU A 253 16.16 19.58 4.68
CA LEU A 253 15.14 18.56 4.49
C LEU A 253 15.19 18.00 3.05
N GLU A 254 14.98 16.72 2.94
CA GLU A 254 14.79 16.08 1.64
C GLU A 254 13.38 16.39 1.10
N VAL A 255 13.31 17.00 -0.07
CA VAL A 255 12.07 17.29 -0.81
C VAL A 255 12.12 16.54 -2.13
N THR A 256 11.09 15.76 -2.42
CA THR A 256 10.98 14.92 -3.62
C THR A 256 9.68 15.24 -4.36
N PRO A 257 9.47 14.73 -5.59
CA PRO A 257 8.20 14.87 -6.30
C PRO A 257 6.99 14.23 -5.58
N ASP A 258 7.20 13.43 -4.55
CA ASP A 258 6.14 12.86 -3.71
C ASP A 258 5.96 13.62 -2.38
N THR A 259 6.62 14.77 -2.24
CA THR A 259 6.51 15.66 -1.07
C THR A 259 5.44 16.72 -1.30
N TYR A 260 4.56 16.89 -0.32
CA TYR A 260 3.61 17.98 -0.17
C TYR A 260 4.09 18.86 0.98
N CYS A 261 4.01 20.16 0.84
CA CYS A 261 4.40 21.10 1.86
C CYS A 261 3.21 21.96 2.26
N LEU A 262 2.97 22.11 3.57
CA LEU A 262 1.94 22.99 4.13
C LEU A 262 2.58 23.98 5.08
N ILE A 263 2.42 25.27 4.81
CA ILE A 263 2.94 26.38 5.61
C ILE A 263 1.79 26.96 6.41
N VAL A 264 1.85 26.79 7.73
CA VAL A 264 0.82 27.21 8.70
C VAL A 264 1.47 27.82 9.95
N THR A 265 2.47 28.66 9.72
CA THR A 265 3.21 29.29 10.82
C THR A 265 2.41 30.41 11.50
N ARG A 266 2.92 30.90 12.61
CA ARG A 266 2.25 31.94 13.41
C ARG A 266 2.41 33.38 12.89
N GLY A 267 3.21 33.61 11.84
CA GLY A 267 3.51 34.99 11.41
C GLY A 267 4.06 35.10 9.99
N HIS A 268 3.92 36.30 9.42
CA HIS A 268 4.27 36.60 8.03
C HIS A 268 5.74 36.33 7.69
N ASN A 269 6.68 36.69 8.57
CA ASN A 269 8.10 36.48 8.31
C ASN A 269 8.45 35.01 8.19
N HIS A 270 7.88 34.18 9.06
CA HIS A 270 8.09 32.74 9.01
C HIS A 270 7.42 32.06 7.79
N ASP A 271 6.26 32.58 7.35
CA ASP A 271 5.58 32.10 6.18
C ASP A 271 6.39 32.39 4.90
N GLU A 272 6.91 33.63 4.77
CA GLU A 272 7.72 34.05 3.63
C GLU A 272 9.02 33.26 3.56
N GLU A 273 9.69 33.11 4.68
CA GLU A 273 10.93 32.33 4.81
C GLU A 273 10.70 30.85 4.43
N ALA A 274 9.63 30.23 4.95
CA ALA A 274 9.29 28.86 4.62
C ALA A 274 8.96 28.69 3.12
N LEU A 275 8.20 29.63 2.55
CA LEU A 275 7.85 29.63 1.13
C LEU A 275 9.11 29.75 0.26
N PHE A 276 10.01 30.68 0.60
CA PHE A 276 11.28 30.86 -0.10
C PHE A 276 12.09 29.56 -0.18
N HIS A 277 12.18 28.82 0.93
CA HIS A 277 12.94 27.58 0.99
C HIS A 277 12.26 26.36 0.37
N LEU A 278 10.96 26.41 0.06
CA LEU A 278 10.21 25.24 -0.42
C LEU A 278 9.72 25.35 -1.88
N VAL A 279 9.44 26.58 -2.38
CA VAL A 279 8.71 26.77 -3.64
C VAL A 279 9.41 26.22 -4.89
N GLN A 280 10.76 26.19 -4.92
CA GLN A 280 11.53 25.75 -6.08
C GLN A 280 12.25 24.41 -5.87
N ARG A 281 11.86 23.62 -4.89
CA ARG A 281 12.55 22.36 -4.54
C ARG A 281 11.95 21.10 -5.18
N GLY A 282 11.00 21.27 -6.10
CA GLY A 282 10.39 20.12 -6.81
C GLY A 282 9.34 19.37 -5.97
N ALA A 283 8.83 19.96 -4.88
CA ALA A 283 7.66 19.44 -4.18
C ALA A 283 6.45 19.35 -5.13
N ARG A 284 5.62 18.34 -4.96
CA ARG A 284 4.38 18.18 -5.73
C ARG A 284 3.39 19.32 -5.46
N TYR A 285 3.38 19.82 -4.25
CA TYR A 285 2.49 20.88 -3.81
C TYR A 285 3.13 21.69 -2.70
N VAL A 286 2.97 23.01 -2.75
CA VAL A 286 3.30 23.92 -1.65
C VAL A 286 2.08 24.77 -1.40
N GLY A 287 1.46 24.59 -0.23
CA GLY A 287 0.30 25.36 0.24
C GLY A 287 0.66 26.25 1.40
N LEU A 288 0.09 27.45 1.42
CA LEU A 288 0.24 28.41 2.49
C LEU A 288 -1.14 28.89 2.93
N ILE A 289 -1.40 28.83 4.24
CA ILE A 289 -2.60 29.42 4.83
C ILE A 289 -2.29 30.81 5.32
N GLY A 290 -2.99 31.79 4.76
CA GLY A 290 -2.84 33.18 5.11
C GLY A 290 -4.15 33.95 5.07
N SER A 291 -4.18 35.14 5.68
CA SER A 291 -5.30 36.06 5.56
C SER A 291 -5.28 36.74 4.17
N ARG A 292 -6.42 37.33 3.74
CA ARG A 292 -6.50 38.11 2.47
C ARG A 292 -5.57 39.33 2.41
N ARG A 293 -4.95 39.68 3.52
CA ARG A 293 -3.97 40.79 3.62
C ARG A 293 -2.52 40.33 3.51
N LYS A 294 -2.30 39.01 3.40
CA LYS A 294 -1.04 38.36 3.04
C LYS A 294 -1.00 38.16 1.53
#